data_ff9469b9cb0b0a91423a19da7af85788
#
_entry.id   ff9469b9cb0b0a91423a19da7af85788
#
_cell.length_a   1.000
_cell.length_b   1.000
_cell.length_c   1.000
_cell.angle_alpha   90.00
_cell.angle_beta   90.00
_cell.angle_gamma   90.00
#
_symmetry.space_group_name_H-M   'P 1'
#
loop_
_entity.id
_entity.type
_entity.pdbx_description
1 polymer ?
#
loop_
_entity_poly.entity_id
_entity_poly.type
_entity_poly.pdbx_seq_one_letter_code
_entity_poly.pdbx_strand_id
1 'polypeptide(L)'
;LCEPISGEEAERIGLVSLAVNDDELLPKAYEIAERLAHGSQSAIRWTKYSLNNWLRQAGPTFDTSLALEFMGFGGPDVHEGLASLRERRKPEF
;
A
#
# COMPACT_ATOMS: atom_id res chain seq x y z
N LEU A 1 -12.46 6.66 -0.01
CA LEU A 1 -13.86 6.17 0.14
C LEU A 1 -13.94 4.84 0.91
N CYS A 2 -12.80 4.25 1.26
CA CYS A 2 -12.72 2.96 1.97
C CYS A 2 -13.43 1.81 1.25
N GLU A 3 -13.48 1.85 -0.07
CA GLU A 3 -14.02 0.78 -0.90
C GLU A 3 -12.92 -0.19 -1.29
N PRO A 4 -13.12 -1.51 -1.16
CA PRO A 4 -12.15 -2.48 -1.65
C PRO A 4 -12.05 -2.41 -3.18
N ILE A 5 -10.84 -2.53 -3.71
CA ILE A 5 -10.57 -2.63 -5.14
C ILE A 5 -9.95 -4.00 -5.45
N SER A 6 -10.19 -4.51 -6.66
CA SER A 6 -9.57 -5.75 -7.10
C SER A 6 -8.08 -5.55 -7.44
N GLY A 7 -7.31 -6.66 -7.51
CA GLY A 7 -5.93 -6.62 -7.98
C GLY A 7 -5.80 -6.06 -9.40
N GLU A 8 -6.72 -6.43 -10.28
CA GLU A 8 -6.78 -5.94 -11.67
C GLU A 8 -7.01 -4.43 -11.73
N GLU A 9 -7.91 -3.91 -10.89
CA GLU A 9 -8.12 -2.46 -10.80
C GLU A 9 -6.90 -1.76 -10.20
N ALA A 10 -6.26 -2.37 -9.19
CA ALA A 10 -5.03 -1.84 -8.61
C ALA A 10 -3.89 -1.76 -9.64
N GLU A 11 -3.75 -2.75 -10.53
CA GLU A 11 -2.82 -2.69 -11.66
C GLU A 11 -3.21 -1.60 -12.66
N ARG A 12 -4.49 -1.55 -13.05
CA ARG A 12 -4.98 -0.55 -14.01
C ARG A 12 -4.71 0.88 -13.59
N ILE A 13 -4.88 1.19 -12.30
CA ILE A 13 -4.63 2.54 -11.75
C ILE A 13 -3.16 2.79 -11.35
N GLY A 14 -2.29 1.79 -11.49
CA GLY A 14 -0.86 1.91 -11.17
C GLY A 14 -0.54 1.84 -9.67
N LEU A 15 -1.45 1.34 -8.84
CA LEU A 15 -1.19 1.12 -7.41
C LEU A 15 -0.23 -0.06 -7.21
N VAL A 16 -0.37 -1.10 -8.01
CA VAL A 16 0.57 -2.23 -8.10
C VAL A 16 1.08 -2.36 -9.53
N SER A 17 2.26 -2.95 -9.69
CA SER A 17 2.89 -3.10 -11.01
C SER A 17 2.30 -4.24 -11.83
N LEU A 18 1.75 -5.24 -11.18
CA LEU A 18 1.22 -6.45 -11.80
C LEU A 18 0.24 -7.14 -10.85
N ALA A 19 -0.88 -7.61 -11.38
CA ALA A 19 -1.79 -8.54 -10.73
C ALA A 19 -1.75 -9.88 -11.47
N VAL A 20 -1.72 -10.97 -10.72
CA VAL A 20 -1.73 -12.35 -11.24
C VAL A 20 -2.64 -13.20 -10.36
N ASN A 21 -2.99 -14.40 -10.83
CA ASN A 21 -3.72 -15.35 -10.00
C ASN A 21 -2.89 -15.80 -8.79
N ASP A 22 -3.54 -16.22 -7.72
CA ASP A 22 -2.90 -16.58 -6.45
C ASP A 22 -1.84 -17.69 -6.62
N ASP A 23 -2.07 -18.66 -7.46
CA ASP A 23 -1.15 -19.76 -7.77
C ASP A 23 0.08 -19.31 -8.59
N GLU A 24 -0.03 -18.21 -9.33
CA GLU A 24 1.04 -17.62 -10.12
C GLU A 24 1.87 -16.59 -9.34
N LEU A 25 1.41 -16.14 -8.17
CA LEU A 25 2.00 -15.03 -7.43
C LEU A 25 3.49 -15.28 -7.09
N LEU A 26 3.79 -16.38 -6.43
CA LEU A 26 5.17 -16.71 -6.05
C LEU A 26 6.06 -17.03 -7.25
N PRO A 27 5.62 -17.86 -8.23
CA PRO A 27 6.40 -18.06 -9.45
C PRO A 27 6.77 -16.76 -10.15
N LYS A 28 5.81 -15.85 -10.30
CA LYS A 28 6.04 -14.55 -10.94
C LYS A 28 6.97 -13.63 -10.14
N ALA A 29 6.82 -13.62 -8.83
CA ALA A 29 7.71 -12.85 -7.96
C ALA A 29 9.15 -13.35 -8.06
N TYR A 30 9.37 -14.66 -8.07
CA TYR A 30 10.70 -15.24 -8.24
C TYR A 30 11.28 -14.98 -9.63
N GLU A 31 10.50 -15.08 -10.69
CA GLU A 31 10.94 -14.72 -12.05
C GLU A 31 11.50 -13.28 -12.10
N ILE A 32 10.78 -12.33 -11.52
CA ILE A 32 11.21 -10.93 -11.47
C ILE A 32 12.44 -10.76 -10.61
N ALA A 33 12.49 -11.40 -9.44
CA ALA A 33 13.64 -11.36 -8.55
C ALA A 33 14.91 -11.91 -9.21
N GLU A 34 14.82 -13.01 -9.92
CA GLU A 34 15.93 -13.60 -10.67
C GLU A 34 16.43 -12.68 -11.79
N ARG A 35 15.53 -12.05 -12.54
CA ARG A 35 15.90 -11.05 -13.55
C ARG A 35 16.70 -9.90 -12.93
N LEU A 36 16.30 -9.42 -11.76
CA LEU A 36 17.02 -8.38 -11.02
C LEU A 36 18.37 -8.90 -10.50
N ALA A 37 18.42 -10.13 -9.98
CA ALA A 37 19.64 -10.73 -9.47
C ALA A 37 20.73 -10.91 -10.55
N HIS A 38 20.32 -11.20 -11.79
CA HIS A 38 21.23 -11.35 -12.93
C HIS A 38 21.50 -10.04 -13.69
N GLY A 39 20.86 -8.94 -13.30
CA GLY A 39 21.06 -7.63 -13.90
C GLY A 39 22.33 -6.91 -13.38
N SER A 40 22.62 -5.74 -13.94
CA SER A 40 23.69 -4.87 -13.44
C SER A 40 23.36 -4.37 -12.03
N GLN A 41 24.05 -4.90 -11.02
CA GLN A 41 23.77 -4.60 -9.62
C GLN A 41 24.00 -3.12 -9.27
N SER A 42 25.00 -2.48 -9.86
CA SER A 42 25.23 -1.05 -9.67
C SER A 42 24.09 -0.22 -10.26
N ALA A 43 23.67 -0.51 -11.48
CA ALA A 43 22.57 0.20 -12.12
C ALA A 43 21.27 0.04 -11.33
N ILE A 44 20.92 -1.17 -10.92
CA ILE A 44 19.70 -1.46 -10.12
C ILE A 44 19.72 -0.70 -8.80
N ARG A 45 20.84 -0.75 -8.06
CA ARG A 45 20.98 -0.05 -6.76
C ARG A 45 20.88 1.46 -6.92
N TRP A 46 21.53 2.03 -7.91
CA TRP A 46 21.50 3.48 -8.11
C TRP A 46 20.17 3.98 -8.62
N THR A 47 19.52 3.22 -9.50
CA THR A 47 18.14 3.50 -9.93
C THR A 47 17.20 3.48 -8.74
N LYS A 48 17.25 2.42 -7.91
CA LYS A 48 16.42 2.35 -6.70
C LYS A 48 16.71 3.49 -5.73
N TYR A 49 17.98 3.82 -5.51
CA TYR A 49 18.37 4.93 -4.65
C TYR A 49 17.79 6.27 -5.16
N SER A 50 17.88 6.51 -6.47
CA SER A 50 17.32 7.71 -7.11
C SER A 50 15.79 7.75 -6.98
N LEU A 51 15.10 6.66 -7.32
CA LEU A 51 13.64 6.57 -7.23
C LEU A 51 13.12 6.72 -5.80
N ASN A 52 13.85 6.25 -4.80
CA ASN A 52 13.48 6.41 -3.39
C ASN A 52 13.40 7.88 -2.94
N ASN A 53 13.93 8.83 -3.71
CA ASN A 53 13.74 10.25 -3.40
C ASN A 53 12.26 10.68 -3.48
N TRP A 54 11.46 10.06 -4.33
CA TRP A 54 10.01 10.29 -4.36
C TRP A 54 9.36 9.93 -3.03
N LEU A 55 9.72 8.78 -2.45
CA LEU A 55 9.22 8.37 -1.14
C LEU A 55 9.67 9.32 -0.03
N ARG A 56 10.93 9.80 -0.08
CA ARG A 56 11.45 10.76 0.90
C ARG A 56 10.73 12.10 0.85
N GLN A 57 10.32 12.55 -0.33
CA GLN A 57 9.51 13.76 -0.47
C GLN A 57 8.12 13.63 0.16
N ALA A 58 7.58 12.42 0.22
CA ALA A 58 6.30 12.15 0.87
C ALA A 58 6.40 12.08 2.41
N GLY A 59 7.60 12.06 2.99
CA GLY A 59 7.83 11.93 4.42
C GLY A 59 6.98 12.89 5.27
N PRO A 60 7.03 14.22 5.04
CA PRO A 60 6.23 15.17 5.82
C PRO A 60 4.71 14.91 5.73
N THR A 61 4.22 14.47 4.58
CA THR A 61 2.81 14.10 4.40
C THR A 61 2.47 12.85 5.20
N PHE A 62 3.34 11.85 5.17
CA PHE A 62 3.19 10.62 5.94
C PHE A 62 3.18 10.91 7.45
N ASP A 63 4.14 11.69 7.94
CA ASP A 63 4.24 12.05 9.37
C ASP A 63 2.98 12.79 9.85
N THR A 64 2.49 13.72 9.04
CA THR A 64 1.24 14.45 9.33
C THR A 64 0.05 13.51 9.36
N SER A 65 -0.09 12.64 8.36
CA SER A 65 -1.19 11.68 8.28
C SER A 65 -1.19 10.75 9.49
N LEU A 66 -0.02 10.22 9.86
CA LEU A 66 0.14 9.34 11.01
C LEU A 66 -0.25 10.04 12.33
N ALA A 67 0.21 11.27 12.52
CA ALA A 67 -0.11 12.04 13.72
C ALA A 67 -1.62 12.30 13.84
N LEU A 68 -2.28 12.68 12.75
CA LEU A 68 -3.72 12.92 12.71
C LEU A 68 -4.52 11.62 12.94
N GLU A 69 -4.06 10.49 12.41
CA GLU A 69 -4.66 9.19 12.66
C GLU A 69 -4.60 8.81 14.15
N PHE A 70 -3.44 8.97 14.79
CA PHE A 70 -3.31 8.77 16.24
C PHE A 70 -4.24 9.67 17.06
N MET A 71 -4.41 10.92 16.64
CA MET A 71 -5.40 11.81 17.28
C MET A 71 -6.83 11.28 17.08
N GLY A 72 -7.13 10.77 15.89
CA GLY A 72 -8.43 10.18 15.55
C GLY A 72 -8.80 9.00 16.45
N PHE A 73 -7.85 8.16 16.86
CA PHE A 73 -8.09 7.04 17.78
C PHE A 73 -8.61 7.47 19.17
N GLY A 74 -8.41 8.70 19.56
CA GLY A 74 -8.99 9.29 20.78
C GLY A 74 -10.35 9.92 20.57
N GLY A 75 -10.87 9.97 19.36
CA GLY A 75 -12.12 10.63 19.00
C GLY A 75 -13.36 9.74 19.15
N PRO A 76 -14.57 10.36 19.11
CA PRO A 76 -15.84 9.64 19.22
C PRO A 76 -16.09 8.66 18.06
N ASP A 77 -15.60 8.97 16.87
CA ASP A 77 -15.83 8.19 15.65
C ASP A 77 -15.26 6.76 15.75
N VAL A 78 -14.19 6.56 16.51
CA VAL A 78 -13.63 5.22 16.75
C VAL A 78 -14.60 4.34 17.53
N HIS A 79 -15.29 4.89 18.52
CA HIS A 79 -16.26 4.14 19.30
C HIS A 79 -17.42 3.67 18.43
N GLU A 80 -17.95 4.55 17.58
CA GLU A 80 -19.00 4.22 16.62
C GLU A 80 -18.51 3.23 15.58
N GLY A 81 -17.31 3.43 15.01
CA GLY A 81 -16.73 2.50 14.06
C GLY A 81 -16.57 1.09 14.62
N LEU A 82 -16.08 0.96 15.85
CA LEU A 82 -15.96 -0.35 16.52
C LEU A 82 -17.32 -0.97 16.85
N ALA A 83 -18.30 -0.17 17.30
CA ALA A 83 -19.64 -0.65 17.56
C ALA A 83 -20.30 -1.18 16.29
N SER A 84 -20.24 -0.40 15.20
CA SER A 84 -20.80 -0.78 13.91
C SER A 84 -20.23 -2.09 13.37
N LEU A 85 -18.91 -2.31 13.52
CA LEU A 85 -18.26 -3.57 13.14
C LEU A 85 -18.75 -4.77 13.96
N ARG A 86 -18.86 -4.62 15.28
CA ARG A 86 -19.36 -5.68 16.17
C ARG A 86 -20.81 -6.03 15.89
N GLU A 87 -21.62 -5.01 15.61
CA GLU A 87 -23.06 -5.13 15.35
C GLU A 87 -23.38 -5.45 13.89
N ARG A 88 -22.37 -5.47 13.01
CA ARG A 88 -22.50 -5.71 11.57
C ARG A 88 -23.49 -4.78 10.89
N ARG A 89 -23.49 -3.52 11.26
CA ARG A 89 -24.29 -2.44 10.69
C ARG A 89 -23.43 -1.36 10.05
N LYS A 90 -24.03 -0.44 9.32
CA LYS A 90 -23.34 0.76 8.86
C LYS A 90 -23.09 1.71 10.04
N PRO A 91 -21.91 2.39 10.09
CA PRO A 91 -21.64 3.40 11.09
C PRO A 91 -22.50 4.66 10.86
N GLU A 92 -22.82 5.35 11.94
CA GLU A 92 -23.53 6.65 11.97
C GLU A 92 -22.61 7.66 12.66
N PHE A 93 -21.77 8.36 11.88
CA PHE A 93 -20.82 9.34 12.39
C PHE A 93 -21.44 10.71 12.63
#